data_38ca79bb31e28f118691917e21750d1d
#
_entry.id   38ca79bb31e28f118691917e21750d1d
#
_cell.length_a   1.000
_cell.length_b   1.000
_cell.length_c   1.000
_cell.angle_alpha   90.00
_cell.angle_beta   90.00
_cell.angle_gamma   90.00
#
_symmetry.space_group_name_H-M   'P 1'
#
loop_
_entity.id
_entity.type
_entity.pdbx_description
1 polymer ?
#
loop_
_entity_poly.entity_id
_entity_poly.type
_entity_poly.pdbx_seq_one_letter_code
_entity_poly.pdbx_strand_id
1 'polypeptide(L)'
;QRAFAKYAKDVEVKVHSDLSFTAGNLWFVPVEGKHSNIERLAEFVFVRVIRPMPKLRGMRPVPRAGGVSVGCSLPTEQPLSAEPKVAILDGGLPKHHAIGPWLRSYRVLDEHAADDPEGLEHGLAVTSAFLFGPIQPNGAADRPFAYVDHLRVLDKDADAEDPLELYRTLGLVEEVLLSRQYQFINLSLGPDLPIEDTDVHAWTSVIDDLLSDGDTLMTVAIGNNGEMDRLSGNARVQVPS
;
A
#
# COMPACT_ATOMS: atom_id res chain seq x y z
N GLN A 1 -9.17 19.63 16.67
CA GLN A 1 -7.72 19.52 16.45
C GLN A 1 -6.92 20.45 17.38
N ARG A 2 -7.16 21.78 17.39
CA ARG A 2 -6.38 22.74 18.23
C ARG A 2 -6.40 22.42 19.73
N ALA A 3 -7.56 22.06 20.29
CA ALA A 3 -7.67 21.70 21.70
C ALA A 3 -6.91 20.41 22.01
N PHE A 4 -6.95 19.41 21.12
CA PHE A 4 -6.18 18.18 21.23
C PHE A 4 -4.67 18.45 21.21
N ALA A 5 -4.19 19.22 20.23
CA ALA A 5 -2.77 19.54 20.13
C ALA A 5 -2.25 20.28 21.39
N LYS A 6 -3.06 21.17 21.98
CA LYS A 6 -2.73 21.82 23.23
C LYS A 6 -2.65 20.80 24.38
N TYR A 7 -3.65 19.94 24.52
CA TYR A 7 -3.69 18.93 25.57
C TYR A 7 -2.53 17.92 25.43
N ALA A 8 -2.24 17.46 24.20
CA ALA A 8 -1.11 16.59 23.93
C ALA A 8 0.23 17.21 24.37
N LYS A 9 0.41 18.52 24.10
CA LYS A 9 1.58 19.26 24.58
C LYS A 9 1.65 19.33 26.11
N ASP A 10 0.51 19.54 26.76
CA ASP A 10 0.43 19.64 28.24
C ASP A 10 0.73 18.29 28.92
N VAL A 11 0.48 17.15 28.21
CA VAL A 11 0.83 15.79 28.68
C VAL A 11 2.15 15.27 28.07
N GLU A 12 2.95 16.12 27.44
CA GLU A 12 4.25 15.80 26.84
C GLU A 12 4.18 14.71 25.77
N VAL A 13 3.15 14.74 24.92
CA VAL A 13 3.01 13.86 23.75
C VAL A 13 3.23 14.66 22.48
N LYS A 14 4.11 14.17 21.61
CA LYS A 14 4.34 14.73 20.27
C LYS A 14 3.23 14.29 19.34
N VAL A 15 2.71 15.22 18.55
CA VAL A 15 1.67 14.98 17.53
C VAL A 15 2.26 15.23 16.16
N HIS A 16 2.17 14.26 15.26
CA HIS A 16 2.62 14.34 13.87
C HIS A 16 1.46 14.81 12.97
N SER A 17 1.09 16.08 13.10
CA SER A 17 -0.08 16.67 12.42
C SER A 17 0.06 16.70 10.89
N ASP A 18 1.29 16.69 10.39
CA ASP A 18 1.64 16.63 8.97
C ASP A 18 1.30 15.28 8.32
N LEU A 19 1.18 14.23 9.14
CA LEU A 19 0.81 12.88 8.74
C LEU A 19 -0.62 12.52 9.18
N SER A 20 -1.50 13.50 9.38
CA SER A 20 -2.86 13.23 9.83
C SER A 20 -3.84 13.13 8.68
N PHE A 21 -4.83 12.26 8.83
CA PHE A 21 -5.91 12.02 7.86
C PHE A 21 -7.26 12.30 8.49
N THR A 22 -8.20 12.67 7.63
CA THR A 22 -9.62 12.80 8.00
C THR A 22 -10.43 11.94 7.04
N ALA A 23 -11.21 11.02 7.59
CA ALA A 23 -12.15 10.21 6.83
C ALA A 23 -13.49 10.20 7.55
N GLY A 24 -14.56 10.58 6.87
CA GLY A 24 -15.85 10.82 7.48
C GLY A 24 -15.74 11.83 8.64
N ASN A 25 -16.15 11.41 9.82
CA ASN A 25 -16.10 12.22 11.05
C ASN A 25 -14.91 11.90 11.96
N LEU A 26 -13.96 11.09 11.50
CA LEU A 26 -12.79 10.68 12.27
C LEU A 26 -11.55 11.46 11.83
N TRP A 27 -10.71 11.75 12.79
CA TRP A 27 -9.39 12.31 12.57
C TRP A 27 -8.34 11.35 13.12
N PHE A 28 -7.49 10.88 12.24
CA PHE A 28 -6.40 9.95 12.53
C PHE A 28 -5.10 10.73 12.57
N VAL A 29 -4.34 10.59 13.65
CA VAL A 29 -3.08 11.29 13.79
C VAL A 29 -2.07 10.45 14.57
N PRO A 30 -0.83 10.28 14.06
CA PRO A 30 0.22 9.62 14.79
C PRO A 30 0.65 10.46 15.99
N VAL A 31 0.90 9.78 17.11
CA VAL A 31 1.40 10.41 18.33
C VAL A 31 2.59 9.62 18.87
N GLU A 32 3.52 10.31 19.52
CA GLU A 32 4.73 9.72 20.10
C GLU A 32 4.91 10.22 21.53
N GLY A 33 5.12 9.31 22.48
CA GLY A 33 5.30 9.67 23.87
C GLY A 33 5.59 8.46 24.75
N LYS A 34 5.91 8.73 26.01
CA LYS A 34 6.03 7.68 27.04
C LYS A 34 4.65 7.04 27.28
N HIS A 35 4.63 5.76 27.61
CA HIS A 35 3.39 5.01 27.87
C HIS A 35 2.45 5.74 28.84
N SER A 36 2.97 6.22 29.99
CA SER A 36 2.19 6.97 30.96
C SER A 36 1.60 8.29 30.44
N ASN A 37 2.26 8.93 29.48
CA ASN A 37 1.76 10.15 28.86
C ASN A 37 0.68 9.84 27.80
N ILE A 38 0.83 8.72 27.11
CA ILE A 38 -0.19 8.21 26.18
C ILE A 38 -1.48 7.82 26.94
N GLU A 39 -1.36 7.17 28.10
CA GLU A 39 -2.53 6.88 28.98
C GLU A 39 -3.26 8.17 29.36
N ARG A 40 -2.52 9.22 29.75
CA ARG A 40 -3.12 10.53 30.04
C ARG A 40 -3.75 11.18 28.80
N LEU A 41 -3.14 11.02 27.63
CA LEU A 41 -3.71 11.51 26.38
C LEU A 41 -5.05 10.83 26.07
N ALA A 42 -5.21 9.55 26.41
CA ALA A 42 -6.47 8.80 26.22
C ALA A 42 -7.64 9.35 27.04
N GLU A 43 -7.38 10.12 28.10
CA GLU A 43 -8.43 10.78 28.90
C GLU A 43 -9.05 12.00 28.20
N PHE A 44 -8.48 12.45 27.06
CA PHE A 44 -9.06 13.56 26.31
C PHE A 44 -10.40 13.15 25.70
N VAL A 45 -11.44 13.90 26.03
CA VAL A 45 -12.85 13.56 25.79
C VAL A 45 -13.21 13.21 24.33
N PHE A 46 -12.42 13.66 23.36
CA PHE A 46 -12.65 13.37 21.93
C PHE A 46 -11.74 12.27 21.39
N VAL A 47 -10.88 11.66 22.20
CA VAL A 47 -10.14 10.47 21.81
C VAL A 47 -11.08 9.28 21.84
N ARG A 48 -11.22 8.62 20.71
CA ARG A 48 -12.03 7.41 20.58
C ARG A 48 -11.21 6.17 20.92
N VAL A 49 -10.01 6.08 20.35
CA VAL A 49 -9.10 4.96 20.52
C VAL A 49 -7.65 5.42 20.35
N ILE A 50 -6.74 4.84 21.11
CA ILE A 50 -5.30 4.92 20.89
C ILE A 50 -4.79 3.49 20.78
N ARG A 51 -4.00 3.22 19.75
CA ARG A 51 -3.45 1.89 19.51
C ARG A 51 -2.00 1.99 19.03
N PRO A 52 -1.19 0.92 19.19
CA PRO A 52 0.12 0.88 18.58
C PRO A 52 0.03 1.10 17.07
N MET A 53 1.02 1.82 16.51
CA MET A 53 1.12 2.01 15.07
C MET A 53 1.49 0.68 14.42
N PRO A 54 0.72 0.18 13.46
CA PRO A 54 1.11 -0.99 12.70
C PRO A 54 2.26 -0.63 11.75
N LYS A 55 3.08 -1.62 11.44
CA LYS A 55 4.08 -1.50 10.38
C LYS A 55 3.43 -1.66 9.02
N LEU A 56 4.07 -1.12 8.00
CA LEU A 56 3.77 -1.50 6.63
C LEU A 56 4.19 -2.97 6.45
N ARG A 57 3.37 -3.76 5.75
CA ARG A 57 3.66 -5.16 5.52
C ARG A 57 4.86 -5.30 4.58
N GLY A 58 5.87 -6.09 4.99
CA GLY A 58 7.00 -6.42 4.14
C GLY A 58 6.56 -7.13 2.86
N MET A 59 7.15 -6.74 1.74
CA MET A 59 6.80 -7.22 0.40
C MET A 59 7.39 -8.59 0.06
N ARG A 60 8.12 -9.23 0.95
CA ARG A 60 8.83 -10.47 0.65
C ARG A 60 7.88 -11.58 0.21
N PRO A 61 7.79 -11.91 -1.09
CA PRO A 61 7.11 -13.12 -1.49
C PRO A 61 7.89 -14.30 -0.93
N VAL A 62 7.24 -15.17 -0.18
CA VAL A 62 7.85 -16.44 0.21
C VAL A 62 7.94 -17.30 -1.06
N PRO A 63 9.15 -17.56 -1.59
CA PRO A 63 9.29 -18.40 -2.77
C PRO A 63 8.79 -19.81 -2.45
N ARG A 64 7.69 -20.20 -3.05
CA ARG A 64 7.05 -21.51 -2.82
C ARG A 64 7.75 -22.68 -3.51
N ALA A 65 8.71 -22.41 -4.40
CA ALA A 65 9.58 -23.41 -5.02
C ALA A 65 10.86 -22.75 -5.50
N GLY A 66 11.97 -23.46 -5.49
CA GLY A 66 13.20 -23.05 -6.16
C GLY A 66 12.90 -22.81 -7.64
N GLY A 67 12.91 -21.53 -8.05
CA GLY A 67 12.47 -21.15 -9.38
C GLY A 67 13.37 -21.73 -10.45
N VAL A 68 12.84 -22.65 -11.24
CA VAL A 68 13.41 -22.92 -12.55
C VAL A 68 13.09 -21.68 -13.40
N SER A 69 14.12 -21.00 -13.90
CA SER A 69 13.94 -19.94 -14.87
C SER A 69 13.25 -20.51 -16.12
N VAL A 70 11.99 -20.15 -16.29
CA VAL A 70 11.19 -20.63 -17.43
C VAL A 70 11.07 -19.51 -18.43
N GLY A 71 11.48 -19.76 -19.67
CA GLY A 71 11.30 -18.79 -20.73
C GLY A 71 9.83 -18.56 -21.04
N CYS A 72 9.47 -17.34 -21.41
CA CYS A 72 8.19 -17.01 -22.04
C CYS A 72 8.44 -16.05 -23.20
N SER A 73 7.56 -16.06 -24.20
CA SER A 73 7.56 -15.04 -25.25
C SER A 73 6.53 -13.96 -24.92
N LEU A 74 6.96 -12.70 -24.99
CA LEU A 74 6.07 -11.55 -24.82
C LEU A 74 5.49 -11.14 -26.18
N PRO A 75 4.28 -10.57 -26.24
CA PRO A 75 3.70 -10.06 -27.48
C PRO A 75 4.52 -8.89 -28.02
N THR A 76 4.40 -8.60 -29.29
CA THR A 76 5.04 -7.45 -29.93
C THR A 76 4.08 -6.28 -30.11
N GLU A 77 2.80 -6.53 -29.95
CA GLU A 77 1.72 -5.58 -30.18
C GLU A 77 1.48 -4.67 -28.99
N GLN A 78 1.04 -3.46 -29.26
CA GLN A 78 0.54 -2.52 -28.26
C GLN A 78 -0.72 -3.07 -27.58
N PRO A 79 -1.09 -2.63 -26.37
CA PRO A 79 -2.33 -3.02 -25.71
C PRO A 79 -3.56 -2.87 -26.59
N LEU A 80 -4.61 -3.63 -26.30
CA LEU A 80 -5.87 -3.61 -27.04
C LEU A 80 -6.59 -2.26 -26.91
N SER A 81 -6.44 -1.58 -25.78
CA SER A 81 -7.14 -0.33 -25.49
C SER A 81 -6.25 0.66 -24.75
N ALA A 82 -6.54 1.95 -24.94
CA ALA A 82 -5.97 3.02 -24.12
C ALA A 82 -6.74 3.23 -22.79
N GLU A 83 -7.94 2.69 -22.68
CA GLU A 83 -8.80 2.75 -21.50
C GLU A 83 -9.17 1.31 -21.05
N PRO A 84 -9.47 1.09 -19.77
CA PRO A 84 -9.42 2.05 -18.67
C PRO A 84 -8.00 2.52 -18.34
N LYS A 85 -7.88 3.67 -17.68
CA LYS A 85 -6.61 4.09 -17.09
C LYS A 85 -6.36 3.27 -15.82
N VAL A 86 -5.23 2.59 -15.81
CA VAL A 86 -4.84 1.67 -14.75
C VAL A 86 -3.61 2.19 -14.04
N ALA A 87 -3.61 2.17 -12.70
CA ALA A 87 -2.42 2.40 -11.87
C ALA A 87 -2.04 1.14 -11.10
N ILE A 88 -0.74 0.87 -11.02
CA ILE A 88 -0.14 -0.12 -10.11
C ILE A 88 0.67 0.66 -9.07
N LEU A 89 0.28 0.58 -7.81
CA LEU A 89 0.97 1.21 -6.68
C LEU A 89 1.81 0.15 -5.98
N ASP A 90 3.13 0.26 -6.09
CA ASP A 90 4.06 -0.78 -5.62
C ASP A 90 5.48 -0.20 -5.37
N GLY A 91 6.47 -1.07 -5.18
CA GLY A 91 7.85 -0.73 -4.88
C GLY A 91 8.69 -0.22 -6.06
N GLY A 92 8.12 -0.15 -7.27
CA GLY A 92 8.80 0.39 -8.44
C GLY A 92 9.17 -0.65 -9.49
N LEU A 93 10.02 -0.24 -10.44
CA LEU A 93 10.48 -1.08 -11.55
C LEU A 93 12.00 -0.97 -11.69
N PRO A 94 12.73 -2.07 -11.92
CA PRO A 94 14.15 -2.01 -12.21
C PRO A 94 14.42 -1.27 -13.53
N LYS A 95 15.61 -0.69 -13.68
CA LYS A 95 15.98 0.11 -14.88
C LYS A 95 15.85 -0.69 -16.19
N HIS A 96 16.11 -1.99 -16.13
CA HIS A 96 16.08 -2.87 -17.31
C HIS A 96 14.99 -3.92 -17.11
N HIS A 97 13.92 -3.77 -17.85
CA HIS A 97 12.80 -4.70 -17.84
C HIS A 97 12.14 -4.78 -19.22
N ALA A 98 11.48 -5.92 -19.51
CA ALA A 98 10.88 -6.18 -20.81
C ALA A 98 9.48 -5.57 -20.99
N ILE A 99 8.84 -5.09 -19.91
CA ILE A 99 7.43 -4.64 -19.96
C ILE A 99 7.24 -3.18 -20.40
N GLY A 100 8.32 -2.48 -20.73
CA GLY A 100 8.29 -1.06 -21.13
C GLY A 100 7.27 -0.71 -22.23
N PRO A 101 7.10 -1.53 -23.29
CA PRO A 101 6.13 -1.26 -24.36
C PRO A 101 4.67 -1.14 -23.90
N TRP A 102 4.32 -1.69 -22.74
CA TRP A 102 2.96 -1.69 -22.19
C TRP A 102 2.79 -0.76 -21.00
N LEU A 103 3.85 -0.01 -20.63
CA LEU A 103 3.77 1.06 -19.67
C LEU A 103 3.37 2.37 -20.37
N ARG A 104 2.38 3.05 -19.82
CA ARG A 104 2.05 4.44 -20.20
C ARG A 104 3.03 5.40 -19.52
N SER A 105 3.26 5.19 -18.22
CA SER A 105 4.23 5.96 -17.44
C SER A 105 4.82 5.16 -16.28
N TYR A 106 5.98 5.60 -15.81
CA TYR A 106 6.57 5.20 -14.54
C TYR A 106 6.90 6.48 -13.76
N ARG A 107 6.42 6.57 -12.53
CA ARG A 107 6.68 7.71 -11.64
C ARG A 107 7.06 7.25 -10.25
N VAL A 108 8.04 7.91 -9.66
CA VAL A 108 8.39 7.81 -8.24
C VAL A 108 7.66 8.96 -7.55
N LEU A 109 6.77 8.66 -6.60
CA LEU A 109 5.94 9.69 -5.98
C LEU A 109 6.65 10.41 -4.84
N ASP A 110 7.57 9.75 -4.14
CA ASP A 110 8.47 10.41 -3.20
C ASP A 110 9.81 10.69 -3.89
N GLU A 111 10.12 11.97 -4.10
CA GLU A 111 11.37 12.41 -4.75
C GLU A 111 12.64 12.04 -3.95
N HIS A 112 12.50 11.75 -2.66
CA HIS A 112 13.60 11.34 -1.79
C HIS A 112 13.75 9.82 -1.67
N ALA A 113 12.84 9.05 -2.30
CA ALA A 113 12.85 7.61 -2.24
C ALA A 113 14.12 7.01 -2.83
N ALA A 114 14.82 6.19 -2.05
CA ALA A 114 15.96 5.41 -2.51
C ALA A 114 15.49 4.06 -3.08
N ASP A 115 16.28 3.51 -4.03
CA ASP A 115 15.95 2.24 -4.65
C ASP A 115 16.10 1.09 -3.64
N ASP A 116 15.04 0.27 -3.54
CA ASP A 116 15.05 -1.03 -2.91
C ASP A 116 14.99 -2.13 -3.98
N PRO A 117 16.04 -2.94 -4.16
CA PRO A 117 16.05 -3.99 -5.18
C PRO A 117 14.90 -5.00 -5.05
N GLU A 118 14.53 -5.39 -3.83
CA GLU A 118 13.42 -6.33 -3.58
C GLU A 118 12.07 -5.69 -3.97
N GLY A 119 11.87 -4.42 -3.63
CA GLY A 119 10.69 -3.65 -4.01
C GLY A 119 10.57 -3.46 -5.51
N LEU A 120 11.67 -3.19 -6.21
CA LEU A 120 11.68 -3.06 -7.68
C LEU A 120 11.34 -4.39 -8.36
N GLU A 121 11.85 -5.52 -7.86
CA GLU A 121 11.53 -6.85 -8.38
C GLU A 121 10.05 -7.22 -8.11
N HIS A 122 9.55 -6.90 -6.92
CA HIS A 122 8.14 -7.11 -6.56
C HIS A 122 7.23 -6.32 -7.49
N GLY A 123 7.48 -5.03 -7.67
CA GLY A 123 6.68 -4.18 -8.56
C GLY A 123 6.71 -4.66 -10.02
N LEU A 124 7.85 -5.17 -10.51
CA LEU A 124 7.94 -5.79 -11.84
C LEU A 124 7.09 -7.06 -11.92
N ALA A 125 7.13 -7.90 -10.90
CA ALA A 125 6.35 -9.14 -10.87
C ALA A 125 4.85 -8.86 -10.84
N VAL A 126 4.39 -7.93 -9.98
CA VAL A 126 2.99 -7.52 -9.88
C VAL A 126 2.50 -6.90 -11.20
N THR A 127 3.29 -5.99 -11.79
CA THR A 127 2.92 -5.35 -13.05
C THR A 127 2.87 -6.36 -14.19
N SER A 128 3.81 -7.30 -14.24
CA SER A 128 3.81 -8.37 -15.25
C SER A 128 2.60 -9.31 -15.10
N ALA A 129 2.26 -9.66 -13.86
CA ALA A 129 1.08 -10.49 -13.56
C ALA A 129 -0.23 -9.78 -13.97
N PHE A 130 -0.32 -8.47 -13.74
CA PHE A 130 -1.46 -7.68 -14.19
C PHE A 130 -1.58 -7.62 -15.72
N LEU A 131 -0.46 -7.37 -16.42
CA LEU A 131 -0.44 -7.23 -17.88
C LEU A 131 -0.75 -8.54 -18.58
N PHE A 132 -0.18 -9.64 -18.14
CA PHE A 132 -0.14 -10.89 -18.89
C PHE A 132 -0.90 -12.06 -18.23
N GLY A 133 -1.29 -11.91 -16.97
CA GLY A 133 -1.91 -13.02 -16.23
C GLY A 133 -1.00 -14.25 -16.10
N PRO A 134 -1.58 -15.45 -15.93
CA PRO A 134 -0.82 -16.68 -15.80
C PRO A 134 -0.24 -17.13 -17.17
N ILE A 135 1.09 -17.18 -17.26
CA ILE A 135 1.80 -17.64 -18.46
C ILE A 135 2.23 -19.09 -18.24
N GLN A 136 1.96 -19.96 -19.21
CA GLN A 136 2.44 -21.34 -19.19
C GLN A 136 3.96 -21.38 -19.40
N PRO A 137 4.68 -22.30 -18.74
CA PRO A 137 6.11 -22.51 -18.98
C PRO A 137 6.43 -22.69 -20.46
N ASN A 138 7.39 -21.90 -20.97
CA ASN A 138 7.76 -21.81 -22.40
C ASN A 138 6.59 -21.42 -23.34
N GLY A 139 5.52 -20.85 -22.77
CA GLY A 139 4.38 -20.36 -23.53
C GLY A 139 4.56 -18.93 -24.02
N ALA A 140 3.55 -18.45 -24.74
CA ALA A 140 3.43 -17.06 -25.15
C ALA A 140 2.46 -16.34 -24.21
N ALA A 141 2.79 -15.11 -23.83
CA ALA A 141 1.88 -14.23 -23.15
C ALA A 141 0.84 -13.65 -24.12
N ASP A 142 -0.38 -13.50 -23.65
CA ASP A 142 -1.42 -12.84 -24.41
C ASP A 142 -1.16 -11.32 -24.49
N ARG A 143 -1.70 -10.69 -25.52
CA ARG A 143 -1.64 -9.25 -25.69
C ARG A 143 -2.37 -8.55 -24.53
N PRO A 144 -1.73 -7.61 -23.79
CA PRO A 144 -2.38 -6.90 -22.70
C PRO A 144 -3.62 -6.13 -23.15
N PHE A 145 -4.60 -6.05 -22.26
CA PHE A 145 -5.82 -5.30 -22.54
C PHE A 145 -5.59 -3.79 -22.55
N ALA A 146 -4.92 -3.24 -21.53
CA ALA A 146 -4.67 -1.82 -21.40
C ALA A 146 -3.22 -1.52 -21.00
N TYR A 147 -2.82 -0.26 -21.18
CA TYR A 147 -1.59 0.26 -20.61
C TYR A 147 -1.71 0.38 -19.10
N VAL A 148 -0.56 0.34 -18.41
CA VAL A 148 -0.47 0.63 -16.98
C VAL A 148 0.43 1.83 -16.72
N ASP A 149 0.07 2.62 -15.71
CA ASP A 149 0.94 3.57 -15.04
C ASP A 149 1.48 2.89 -13.79
N HIS A 150 2.80 2.74 -13.67
CA HIS A 150 3.40 2.22 -12.46
C HIS A 150 3.82 3.40 -11.57
N LEU A 151 3.25 3.46 -10.37
CA LEU A 151 3.48 4.50 -9.40
C LEU A 151 4.23 3.89 -8.21
N ARG A 152 5.48 4.28 -8.04
CA ARG A 152 6.27 3.83 -6.92
C ARG A 152 5.88 4.62 -5.67
N VAL A 153 5.40 3.91 -4.66
CA VAL A 153 4.96 4.44 -3.35
C VAL A 153 5.81 3.93 -2.19
N LEU A 154 6.78 3.04 -2.46
CA LEU A 154 7.70 2.50 -1.47
C LEU A 154 9.15 2.77 -1.84
N ASP A 155 10.00 2.79 -0.83
CA ASP A 155 11.45 2.88 -0.95
C ASP A 155 12.17 1.85 -0.06
N LYS A 156 13.49 1.92 0.03
CA LYS A 156 14.30 1.04 0.87
C LYS A 156 13.97 1.17 2.36
N ASP A 157 13.39 2.30 2.79
CA ASP A 157 13.07 2.58 4.18
C ASP A 157 11.68 2.06 4.57
N ALA A 158 10.90 1.56 3.58
CA ALA A 158 9.60 0.93 3.82
C ALA A 158 9.68 -0.31 4.73
N ASP A 159 10.81 -1.03 4.67
CA ASP A 159 11.12 -2.15 5.58
C ASP A 159 11.88 -1.69 6.84
N ALA A 160 12.19 -0.39 6.95
CA ALA A 160 12.85 0.15 8.14
C ALA A 160 11.90 0.11 9.35
N GLU A 161 12.49 0.19 10.55
CA GLU A 161 11.70 0.24 11.79
C GLU A 161 11.06 1.63 12.02
N ASP A 162 10.78 2.39 10.96
CA ASP A 162 10.08 3.66 11.09
C ASP A 162 8.58 3.41 11.27
N PRO A 163 8.03 3.69 12.45
CA PRO A 163 6.61 3.48 12.71
C PRO A 163 5.70 4.43 11.92
N LEU A 164 6.24 5.48 11.30
CA LEU A 164 5.46 6.46 10.54
C LEU A 164 5.34 6.13 9.05
N GLU A 165 6.08 5.12 8.57
CA GLU A 165 6.12 4.76 7.15
C GLU A 165 4.74 4.40 6.59
N LEU A 166 3.94 3.68 7.35
CA LEU A 166 2.57 3.35 6.92
C LEU A 166 1.74 4.61 6.60
N TYR A 167 1.88 5.66 7.40
CA TYR A 167 1.13 6.90 7.19
C TYR A 167 1.70 7.74 6.04
N ARG A 168 3.03 7.72 5.82
CA ARG A 168 3.63 8.35 4.63
C ARG A 168 3.14 7.67 3.36
N THR A 169 3.20 6.34 3.32
CA THR A 169 2.70 5.56 2.18
C THR A 169 1.21 5.80 1.96
N LEU A 170 0.39 5.85 3.03
CA LEU A 170 -1.02 6.19 2.91
C LEU A 170 -1.24 7.58 2.29
N GLY A 171 -0.40 8.56 2.63
CA GLY A 171 -0.46 9.89 2.01
C GLY A 171 -0.23 9.85 0.50
N LEU A 172 0.72 9.04 0.02
CA LEU A 172 0.97 8.85 -1.42
C LEU A 172 -0.22 8.14 -2.11
N VAL A 173 -0.81 7.16 -1.44
CA VAL A 173 -2.04 6.49 -1.95
C VAL A 173 -3.21 7.47 -2.01
N GLU A 174 -3.41 8.28 -0.97
CA GLU A 174 -4.43 9.33 -0.93
C GLU A 174 -4.27 10.32 -2.09
N GLU A 175 -3.04 10.79 -2.35
CA GLU A 175 -2.75 11.68 -3.48
C GLU A 175 -3.18 11.09 -4.82
N VAL A 176 -2.88 9.81 -5.05
CA VAL A 176 -3.28 9.11 -6.28
C VAL A 176 -4.79 9.01 -6.39
N LEU A 177 -5.49 8.65 -5.32
CA LEU A 177 -6.96 8.56 -5.28
C LEU A 177 -7.63 9.92 -5.50
N LEU A 178 -7.13 10.97 -4.85
CA LEU A 178 -7.62 12.34 -5.02
C LEU A 178 -7.42 12.89 -6.44
N SER A 179 -6.43 12.37 -7.18
CA SER A 179 -6.22 12.79 -8.57
C SER A 179 -7.38 12.43 -9.50
N ARG A 180 -8.20 11.44 -9.15
CA ARG A 180 -9.35 10.94 -9.94
C ARG A 180 -8.98 10.54 -11.38
N GLN A 181 -7.71 10.18 -11.62
CA GLN A 181 -7.22 9.88 -12.97
C GLN A 181 -7.44 8.44 -13.39
N TYR A 182 -7.65 7.51 -12.44
CA TYR A 182 -7.63 6.09 -12.67
C TYR A 182 -9.00 5.45 -12.41
N GLN A 183 -9.46 4.61 -13.34
CA GLN A 183 -10.65 3.78 -13.18
C GLN A 183 -10.33 2.47 -12.49
N PHE A 184 -9.07 2.03 -12.55
CA PHE A 184 -8.61 0.82 -11.90
C PHE A 184 -7.27 1.08 -11.18
N ILE A 185 -7.18 0.66 -9.93
CA ILE A 185 -5.95 0.74 -9.13
C ILE A 185 -5.66 -0.63 -8.51
N ASN A 186 -4.41 -1.10 -8.66
CA ASN A 186 -3.93 -2.24 -7.91
C ASN A 186 -3.00 -1.74 -6.79
N LEU A 187 -3.32 -2.12 -5.56
CA LEU A 187 -2.55 -1.82 -4.37
C LEU A 187 -2.09 -3.13 -3.73
N SER A 188 -0.82 -3.50 -3.94
CA SER A 188 -0.24 -4.72 -3.40
C SER A 188 0.42 -4.52 -2.03
N LEU A 189 -0.04 -3.56 -1.28
CA LEU A 189 0.49 -3.09 -0.02
C LEU A 189 -0.61 -3.01 1.04
N GLY A 190 -0.20 -2.98 2.31
CA GLY A 190 -1.14 -2.78 3.40
C GLY A 190 -0.46 -2.86 4.77
N PRO A 191 -1.19 -2.55 5.83
CA PRO A 191 -0.70 -2.70 7.19
C PRO A 191 -0.49 -4.17 7.55
N ASP A 192 0.51 -4.44 8.39
CA ASP A 192 0.76 -5.76 8.96
C ASP A 192 -0.03 -5.92 10.27
N LEU A 193 -1.35 -6.00 10.13
CA LEU A 193 -2.24 -6.31 11.24
C LEU A 193 -3.54 -6.96 10.75
N PRO A 194 -4.18 -7.77 11.61
CA PRO A 194 -5.50 -8.32 11.32
C PRO A 194 -6.56 -7.21 11.41
N ILE A 195 -7.70 -7.45 10.76
CA ILE A 195 -8.88 -6.60 10.92
C ILE A 195 -9.36 -6.68 12.37
N GLU A 196 -9.65 -5.51 12.95
CA GLU A 196 -10.34 -5.40 14.22
C GLU A 196 -11.82 -5.10 14.01
N ASP A 197 -12.69 -5.83 14.73
CA ASP A 197 -14.15 -5.72 14.56
C ASP A 197 -14.75 -4.42 15.13
N THR A 198 -13.99 -3.68 15.94
CA THR A 198 -14.54 -2.57 16.73
C THR A 198 -14.22 -1.18 16.18
N ASP A 199 -13.00 -0.96 15.72
CA ASP A 199 -12.53 0.35 15.27
C ASP A 199 -11.72 0.24 13.99
N VAL A 200 -12.14 0.95 12.96
CA VAL A 200 -11.50 0.95 11.65
C VAL A 200 -10.16 1.68 11.72
N HIS A 201 -9.15 1.14 11.06
CA HIS A 201 -7.83 1.75 10.95
C HIS A 201 -7.83 2.91 9.92
N ALA A 202 -6.91 3.87 10.07
CA ALA A 202 -6.77 4.99 9.14
C ALA A 202 -6.65 4.55 7.67
N TRP A 203 -5.85 3.50 7.42
CA TRP A 203 -5.65 2.94 6.08
C TRP A 203 -6.97 2.60 5.39
N THR A 204 -7.82 1.81 6.05
CA THR A 204 -9.13 1.45 5.51
C THR A 204 -10.06 2.64 5.41
N SER A 205 -10.18 3.42 6.50
CA SER A 205 -11.12 4.54 6.54
C SER A 205 -10.87 5.57 5.44
N VAL A 206 -9.60 5.90 5.17
CA VAL A 206 -9.23 6.87 4.13
C VAL A 206 -9.50 6.31 2.74
N ILE A 207 -9.10 5.06 2.50
CA ILE A 207 -9.31 4.42 1.19
C ILE A 207 -10.80 4.25 0.91
N ASP A 208 -11.58 3.75 1.87
CA ASP A 208 -13.02 3.57 1.70
C ASP A 208 -13.75 4.90 1.48
N ASP A 209 -13.37 5.95 2.22
CA ASP A 209 -13.98 7.29 2.06
C ASP A 209 -13.73 7.83 0.64
N LEU A 210 -12.49 7.66 0.12
CA LEU A 210 -12.09 8.12 -1.21
C LEU A 210 -12.68 7.28 -2.36
N LEU A 211 -12.97 6.01 -2.11
CA LEU A 211 -13.60 5.11 -3.09
C LEU A 211 -15.14 5.12 -3.04
N SER A 212 -15.72 5.84 -2.09
CA SER A 212 -17.17 5.81 -1.82
C SER A 212 -18.04 6.32 -2.98
N ASP A 213 -17.48 7.11 -3.90
CA ASP A 213 -18.17 7.57 -5.12
C ASP A 213 -18.34 6.48 -6.19
N GLY A 214 -17.56 5.38 -6.12
CA GLY A 214 -17.65 4.24 -7.02
C GLY A 214 -17.02 4.44 -8.40
N ASP A 215 -16.32 5.55 -8.64
CA ASP A 215 -15.70 5.84 -9.94
C ASP A 215 -14.39 5.06 -10.17
N THR A 216 -13.77 4.55 -9.11
CA THR A 216 -12.53 3.78 -9.15
C THR A 216 -12.73 2.40 -8.54
N LEU A 217 -12.33 1.34 -9.26
CA LEU A 217 -12.20 -0.01 -8.72
C LEU A 217 -10.77 -0.22 -8.21
N MET A 218 -10.63 -0.61 -6.95
CA MET A 218 -9.34 -0.95 -6.36
C MET A 218 -9.26 -2.43 -6.00
N THR A 219 -8.17 -3.07 -6.38
CA THR A 219 -7.77 -4.39 -5.86
C THR A 219 -6.70 -4.23 -4.79
N VAL A 220 -6.87 -4.90 -3.67
CA VAL A 220 -5.96 -4.81 -2.52
C VAL A 220 -5.48 -6.20 -2.14
N ALA A 221 -4.17 -6.34 -1.84
CA ALA A 221 -3.61 -7.60 -1.39
C ALA A 221 -4.08 -7.94 0.03
N ILE A 222 -4.62 -9.15 0.22
CA ILE A 222 -5.12 -9.62 1.52
C ILE A 222 -4.02 -10.12 2.48
N GLY A 223 -2.76 -10.13 2.06
CA GLY A 223 -1.60 -10.47 2.89
C GLY A 223 -0.97 -11.82 2.59
N ASN A 224 0.24 -12.02 3.15
CA ASN A 224 1.09 -13.19 2.91
C ASN A 224 1.36 -14.02 4.19
N ASN A 225 0.80 -13.64 5.33
CA ASN A 225 1.15 -14.21 6.65
C ASN A 225 0.35 -15.48 7.02
N GLY A 226 -0.43 -16.05 6.11
CA GLY A 226 -1.33 -17.16 6.39
C GLY A 226 -0.68 -18.43 7.00
N GLU A 227 0.61 -18.67 6.78
CA GLU A 227 1.35 -19.77 7.43
C GLU A 227 1.73 -19.43 8.87
N MET A 228 2.14 -18.19 9.13
CA MET A 228 2.48 -17.72 10.47
C MET A 228 1.24 -17.65 11.35
N ASP A 229 0.13 -17.19 10.80
CA ASP A 229 -1.17 -17.12 11.48
C ASP A 229 -1.68 -18.51 11.85
N ARG A 230 -1.40 -19.52 11.02
CA ARG A 230 -1.72 -20.92 11.32
C ARG A 230 -1.01 -21.44 12.58
N LEU A 231 0.27 -21.07 12.75
CA LEU A 231 1.08 -21.48 13.90
C LEU A 231 0.65 -20.76 15.18
N SER A 232 0.21 -19.53 15.08
CA SER A 232 -0.27 -18.70 16.20
C SER A 232 -1.75 -18.95 16.58
N GLY A 233 -2.50 -19.71 15.78
CA GLY A 233 -3.92 -19.96 15.96
C GLY A 233 -4.83 -18.81 15.48
N ASN A 234 -4.28 -17.79 14.86
CA ASN A 234 -5.02 -16.68 14.28
C ASN A 234 -5.68 -17.04 12.93
N ALA A 235 -6.54 -16.17 12.43
CA ALA A 235 -7.16 -16.33 11.14
C ALA A 235 -6.11 -16.36 10.02
N ARG A 236 -6.29 -17.25 9.03
CA ARG A 236 -5.34 -17.42 7.92
C ARG A 236 -5.36 -16.30 6.89
N VAL A 237 -6.33 -15.45 6.97
CA VAL A 237 -6.52 -14.32 6.04
C VAL A 237 -6.47 -13.06 6.87
N GLN A 238 -5.40 -12.29 6.64
CA GLN A 238 -5.38 -10.88 7.04
C GLN A 238 -6.04 -10.12 5.90
N VAL A 239 -7.26 -9.71 6.09
CA VAL A 239 -7.87 -8.76 5.17
C VAL A 239 -7.28 -7.40 5.52
N PRO A 240 -6.70 -6.66 4.57
CA PRO A 240 -6.30 -5.29 4.84
C PRO A 240 -7.52 -4.53 5.34
N SER A 241 -7.38 -3.98 6.51
CA SER A 241 -8.41 -3.15 7.11
C SER A 241 -8.62 -1.90 6.29
#